data_daecc571fc30b2a726a34bbc591d445a
#
_entry.id   daecc571fc30b2a726a34bbc591d445a
#
_cell.length_a   1.000
_cell.length_b   1.000
_cell.length_c   1.000
_cell.angle_alpha   90.00
_cell.angle_beta   90.00
_cell.angle_gamma   90.00
#
_symmetry.space_group_name_H-M   'P 1'
#
loop_
_entity.id
_entity.type
_entity.pdbx_description
1 polymer ?
#
loop_
_entity_poly.entity_id
_entity_poly.type
_entity_poly.pdbx_seq_one_letter_code
_entity_poly.pdbx_strand_id
1 'polypeptide(L)'
;MKYEAVIGLEVHTELKTTTKIFCGCKTSFGEAPNTNVCPVCLGLPGVLPVLNKKVLEFGVRAGLALNCEIARFTKFDRKNYFYPDLPKDFQTSQFDLPICGPGYLDVEVDGKKSHIRITRAHMEEDAGKLVHHGTSITDSDYSLVDYNRTGTPLLEIVSEPDMRSAKEAVAYMEKLRAILQYIGISDCRMEEGSLRCDANVSVRPVGQKELGTKAEVKNINSFRGVERAIEYEAMRQAQLLEEGGKVIQETRTWDEKEGVTKSMRSKEEANDYRYFPEPDLVPFTVSEEYIENIRKTLPELPDARKERYMTEYQLSSDDATAMTNDKDRADYFEAMVAAGADPKASVNWLMGEVASKLSEGNIEIGQISVSADDLAALLILIQKGTISGKIAKKVFVHMWEKGGHPEDIVKSQGLVQISDTGALEGLVAQVISENPQAVADFKAGKKKAIGALVGQVMKATKGQANPQVVNGLLSKKLAEL
;
A
#
# COMPACT_ATOMS: atom_id res chain seq x y z
N MET A 1 -15.33 -10.27 25.58
CA MET A 1 -13.95 -10.27 26.12
C MET A 1 -13.94 -9.45 27.40
N LYS A 2 -13.15 -9.85 28.41
CA LYS A 2 -12.96 -9.05 29.63
C LYS A 2 -11.96 -7.89 29.43
N TYR A 3 -11.12 -8.00 28.40
CA TYR A 3 -10.05 -7.05 28.10
C TYR A 3 -10.24 -6.44 26.72
N GLU A 4 -9.82 -5.18 26.56
CA GLU A 4 -9.66 -4.50 25.29
C GLU A 4 -8.19 -4.24 25.01
N ALA A 5 -7.78 -4.32 23.75
CA ALA A 5 -6.44 -3.94 23.33
C ALA A 5 -6.29 -2.42 23.29
N VAL A 6 -5.09 -1.94 23.60
CA VAL A 6 -4.66 -0.54 23.47
C VAL A 6 -3.34 -0.55 22.73
N ILE A 7 -3.33 0.05 21.54
CA ILE A 7 -2.26 -0.09 20.57
C ILE A 7 -1.77 1.28 20.14
N GLY A 8 -0.45 1.48 20.17
CA GLY A 8 0.26 2.58 19.54
C GLY A 8 1.32 2.03 18.59
N LEU A 9 1.62 2.77 17.53
CA LEU A 9 2.62 2.38 16.53
C LEU A 9 3.74 3.41 16.46
N GLU A 10 4.96 2.93 16.26
CA GLU A 10 6.13 3.68 15.87
C GLU A 10 6.51 3.24 14.45
N VAL A 11 6.40 4.17 13.51
CA VAL A 11 6.59 3.87 12.09
C VAL A 11 7.78 4.65 11.57
N HIS A 12 8.78 3.94 11.05
CA HIS A 12 9.95 4.52 10.43
C HIS A 12 9.82 4.40 8.91
N THR A 13 10.07 5.48 8.19
CA THR A 13 10.11 5.47 6.74
C THR A 13 11.39 6.11 6.22
N GLU A 14 12.11 5.40 5.32
CA GLU A 14 13.24 5.98 4.61
C GLU A 14 12.74 7.03 3.62
N LEU A 15 13.38 8.20 3.63
CA LEU A 15 13.03 9.29 2.74
C LEU A 15 13.74 9.14 1.40
N LYS A 16 12.99 9.22 0.32
CA LYS A 16 13.47 9.05 -1.07
C LYS A 16 14.28 10.24 -1.56
N THR A 17 15.40 10.50 -0.89
CA THR A 17 16.37 11.51 -1.31
C THR A 17 17.50 10.88 -2.13
N THR A 18 18.16 11.67 -2.97
CA THR A 18 19.30 11.19 -3.77
C THR A 18 20.54 10.97 -2.92
N THR A 19 20.67 11.73 -1.82
CA THR A 19 21.82 11.68 -0.93
C THR A 19 21.36 11.52 0.52
N LYS A 20 22.28 11.04 1.36
CA LYS A 20 22.09 10.87 2.80
C LYS A 20 21.75 12.18 3.51
N ILE A 21 21.31 12.08 4.76
CA ILE A 21 20.81 13.22 5.54
C ILE A 21 21.89 14.27 5.80
N PHE A 22 23.14 13.89 6.03
CA PHE A 22 24.22 14.79 6.44
C PHE A 22 25.45 14.75 5.54
N CYS A 23 25.41 14.02 4.42
CA CYS A 23 26.54 13.97 3.46
C CYS A 23 26.05 13.73 2.02
N GLY A 24 26.97 13.76 1.07
CA GLY A 24 26.68 13.56 -0.36
C GLY A 24 26.67 12.11 -0.85
N CYS A 25 26.80 11.12 0.04
CA CYS A 25 26.72 9.71 -0.37
C CYS A 25 25.31 9.36 -0.87
N LYS A 26 25.24 8.45 -1.85
CA LYS A 26 23.98 7.97 -2.41
C LYS A 26 23.19 7.15 -1.38
N THR A 27 21.87 7.14 -1.56
CA THR A 27 20.93 6.32 -0.80
C THR A 27 20.41 5.11 -1.60
N SER A 28 21.07 4.78 -2.75
CA SER A 28 20.64 3.66 -3.60
C SER A 28 20.70 2.33 -2.87
N PHE A 29 19.64 1.51 -3.03
CA PHE A 29 19.54 0.17 -2.49
C PHE A 29 20.24 -0.86 -3.40
N GLY A 30 20.81 -1.93 -2.80
CA GLY A 30 21.36 -3.07 -3.55
C GLY A 30 22.79 -2.90 -4.09
N GLU A 31 23.47 -1.81 -3.77
CA GLU A 31 24.89 -1.60 -4.11
C GLU A 31 25.80 -2.55 -3.29
N ALA A 32 27.02 -2.78 -3.80
CA ALA A 32 27.98 -3.60 -3.07
C ALA A 32 28.26 -3.03 -1.66
N PRO A 33 28.42 -3.88 -0.63
CA PRO A 33 28.60 -3.43 0.75
C PRO A 33 29.72 -2.40 0.91
N ASN A 34 29.47 -1.38 1.73
CA ASN A 34 30.42 -0.31 2.07
C ASN A 34 30.97 0.50 0.88
N THR A 35 30.20 0.63 -0.21
CA THR A 35 30.56 1.45 -1.36
C THR A 35 29.94 2.85 -1.32
N ASN A 36 28.83 3.04 -0.63
CA ASN A 36 28.16 4.32 -0.43
C ASN A 36 28.48 4.94 0.93
N VAL A 37 29.77 5.08 1.23
CA VAL A 37 30.27 5.60 2.52
C VAL A 37 31.30 6.70 2.32
N CYS A 38 31.37 7.61 3.26
CA CYS A 38 32.39 8.67 3.31
C CYS A 38 32.79 8.94 4.76
N PRO A 39 33.86 9.74 5.00
CA PRO A 39 34.26 10.07 6.36
C PRO A 39 33.14 10.66 7.23
N VAL A 40 32.19 11.40 6.65
CA VAL A 40 31.08 12.02 7.42
C VAL A 40 30.11 10.95 7.95
N CYS A 41 29.55 10.10 7.09
CA CYS A 41 28.62 9.09 7.55
C CYS A 41 29.29 7.96 8.35
N LEU A 42 30.61 7.78 8.22
CA LEU A 42 31.40 6.88 9.10
C LEU A 42 31.79 7.54 10.43
N GLY A 43 31.53 8.83 10.62
CA GLY A 43 31.82 9.53 11.87
C GLY A 43 33.32 9.65 12.18
N LEU A 44 34.17 9.81 11.17
CA LEU A 44 35.60 9.96 11.42
C LEU A 44 35.91 11.28 12.12
N PRO A 45 36.97 11.35 12.95
CA PRO A 45 37.31 12.58 13.67
C PRO A 45 37.50 13.79 12.77
N GLY A 46 36.89 14.92 13.12
CA GLY A 46 37.03 16.20 12.41
C GLY A 46 36.05 16.43 11.26
N VAL A 47 35.14 15.50 10.99
CA VAL A 47 34.08 15.69 9.98
C VAL A 47 32.95 16.56 10.53
N LEU A 48 32.29 17.30 9.65
CA LEU A 48 31.13 18.13 9.99
C LEU A 48 29.93 17.72 9.13
N PRO A 49 28.77 17.40 9.75
CA PRO A 49 27.54 17.09 9.03
C PRO A 49 26.93 18.35 8.40
N VAL A 50 26.23 18.20 7.29
CA VAL A 50 25.45 19.28 6.64
C VAL A 50 24.08 18.74 6.27
N LEU A 51 23.03 19.35 6.85
CA LEU A 51 21.65 18.91 6.63
C LEU A 51 21.25 19.02 5.15
N ASN A 52 20.74 17.91 4.62
CA ASN A 52 20.13 17.85 3.30
C ASN A 52 18.79 18.61 3.30
N LYS A 53 18.70 19.70 2.52
CA LYS A 53 17.48 20.51 2.42
C LYS A 53 16.23 19.73 2.00
N LYS A 54 16.41 18.68 1.20
CA LYS A 54 15.29 17.85 0.73
C LYS A 54 14.68 17.03 1.85
N VAL A 55 15.47 16.63 2.85
CA VAL A 55 14.98 15.94 4.04
C VAL A 55 14.07 16.86 4.87
N LEU A 56 14.47 18.13 5.07
CA LEU A 56 13.63 19.11 5.72
C LEU A 56 12.32 19.34 4.96
N GLU A 57 12.39 19.50 3.63
CA GLU A 57 11.21 19.63 2.77
C GLU A 57 10.27 18.43 2.95
N PHE A 58 10.81 17.22 2.95
CA PHE A 58 10.03 16.00 3.11
C PHE A 58 9.42 15.86 4.50
N GLY A 59 10.14 16.26 5.56
CA GLY A 59 9.60 16.32 6.92
C GLY A 59 8.39 17.26 7.03
N VAL A 60 8.53 18.49 6.50
CA VAL A 60 7.41 19.46 6.48
C VAL A 60 6.24 18.95 5.61
N ARG A 61 6.53 18.38 4.45
CA ARG A 61 5.51 17.80 3.55
C ARG A 61 4.73 16.68 4.23
N ALA A 62 5.43 15.78 4.93
CA ALA A 62 4.80 14.73 5.73
C ALA A 62 3.92 15.31 6.83
N GLY A 63 4.44 16.25 7.63
CA GLY A 63 3.69 16.86 8.71
C GLY A 63 2.40 17.53 8.22
N LEU A 64 2.45 18.27 7.12
CA LEU A 64 1.27 18.88 6.52
C LEU A 64 0.22 17.84 6.08
N ALA A 65 0.67 16.74 5.47
CA ALA A 65 -0.22 15.67 5.00
C ALA A 65 -0.81 14.82 6.15
N LEU A 66 -0.13 14.81 7.31
CA LEU A 66 -0.53 14.10 8.53
C LEU A 66 -1.27 15.01 9.52
N ASN A 67 -1.68 16.21 9.09
CA ASN A 67 -2.36 17.21 9.92
C ASN A 67 -1.55 17.61 11.17
N CYS A 68 -0.22 17.57 11.10
CA CYS A 68 0.66 17.91 12.20
C CYS A 68 0.90 19.43 12.28
N GLU A 69 1.15 19.90 13.49
CA GLU A 69 1.72 21.21 13.74
C GLU A 69 3.19 21.21 13.29
N ILE A 70 3.59 22.15 12.43
CA ILE A 70 4.97 22.28 11.96
C ILE A 70 5.75 23.21 12.89
N ALA A 71 6.86 22.73 13.45
CA ALA A 71 7.72 23.50 14.32
C ALA A 71 8.32 24.71 13.60
N ARG A 72 8.28 25.88 14.24
CA ARG A 72 8.94 27.11 13.76
C ARG A 72 10.41 27.17 14.10
N PHE A 73 10.82 26.42 15.11
CA PHE A 73 12.18 26.25 15.57
C PHE A 73 12.42 24.78 15.89
N THR A 74 13.53 24.24 15.42
CA THR A 74 13.86 22.83 15.56
C THR A 74 15.37 22.63 15.63
N LYS A 75 15.81 21.51 16.15
CA LYS A 75 17.20 21.10 16.27
C LYS A 75 17.36 19.62 16.15
N PHE A 76 18.60 19.19 15.99
CA PHE A 76 18.97 17.79 16.13
C PHE A 76 19.61 17.53 17.49
N ASP A 77 19.47 16.31 17.97
CA ASP A 77 20.03 15.80 19.22
C ASP A 77 20.81 14.52 18.95
N ARG A 78 21.77 14.21 19.82
CA ARG A 78 22.45 12.92 19.83
C ARG A 78 21.72 11.97 20.75
N LYS A 79 21.29 10.82 20.20
CA LYS A 79 20.78 9.66 20.93
C LYS A 79 21.94 8.71 21.13
N ASN A 80 22.51 8.65 22.33
CA ASN A 80 23.75 7.94 22.58
C ASN A 80 23.50 6.48 22.93
N TYR A 81 23.99 5.58 22.11
CA TYR A 81 24.03 4.14 22.37
C TYR A 81 25.07 3.47 21.48
N PHE A 82 25.56 2.30 21.92
CA PHE A 82 26.62 1.58 21.21
C PHE A 82 26.04 0.37 20.48
N TYR A 83 26.25 0.34 19.18
CA TYR A 83 25.93 -0.82 18.37
C TYR A 83 26.85 -0.90 17.15
N PRO A 84 27.24 -2.10 16.68
CA PRO A 84 28.24 -2.22 15.59
C PRO A 84 27.88 -1.53 14.30
N ASP A 85 26.58 -1.38 13.99
CA ASP A 85 26.06 -0.69 12.80
C ASP A 85 25.90 0.81 12.99
N LEU A 86 26.31 1.34 14.15
CA LEU A 86 26.26 2.77 14.48
C LEU A 86 27.69 3.30 14.67
N PRO A 87 28.38 3.70 13.56
CA PRO A 87 29.82 3.99 13.58
C PRO A 87 30.22 5.19 14.42
N LYS A 88 29.28 6.07 14.79
CA LYS A 88 29.50 7.27 15.60
C LYS A 88 29.23 7.02 17.09
N ASP A 89 28.74 5.86 17.47
CA ASP A 89 28.22 5.52 18.80
C ASP A 89 27.04 6.40 19.26
N PHE A 90 26.43 7.13 18.36
CA PHE A 90 25.17 7.86 18.55
C PHE A 90 24.40 7.93 17.23
N GLN A 91 23.09 8.07 17.34
CA GLN A 91 22.20 8.38 16.24
C GLN A 91 21.82 9.86 16.32
N THR A 92 21.97 10.59 15.22
CA THR A 92 21.45 11.96 15.12
C THR A 92 19.95 11.88 14.85
N SER A 93 19.17 12.47 15.77
CA SER A 93 17.71 12.40 15.80
C SER A 93 17.14 13.74 16.32
N GLN A 94 15.85 13.83 16.61
CA GLN A 94 15.21 14.99 17.24
C GLN A 94 14.45 14.53 18.48
N PHE A 95 14.75 15.08 19.63
CA PHE A 95 14.17 14.64 20.90
C PHE A 95 13.04 15.56 21.39
N ASP A 96 13.37 16.76 21.85
CA ASP A 96 12.41 17.70 22.47
C ASP A 96 11.81 18.70 21.49
N LEU A 97 12.45 18.93 20.34
CA LEU A 97 12.00 19.88 19.31
C LEU A 97 11.87 19.20 17.94
N PRO A 98 10.95 18.23 17.77
CA PRO A 98 10.73 17.56 16.50
C PRO A 98 10.21 18.53 15.44
N ILE A 99 10.45 18.22 14.16
CA ILE A 99 9.93 19.04 13.06
C ILE A 99 8.40 19.06 13.00
N CYS A 100 7.73 17.97 13.42
CA CYS A 100 6.28 17.87 13.46
C CYS A 100 5.82 17.55 14.88
N GLY A 101 4.99 18.41 15.45
CA GLY A 101 4.26 18.21 16.69
C GLY A 101 3.01 17.35 16.50
N PRO A 102 1.99 17.51 17.40
CA PRO A 102 0.77 16.71 17.33
C PRO A 102 0.05 16.80 15.99
N GLY A 103 -0.49 15.68 15.58
CA GLY A 103 -1.30 15.55 14.35
C GLY A 103 -2.30 14.40 14.47
N TYR A 104 -2.89 13.98 13.35
CA TYR A 104 -3.85 12.87 13.36
C TYR A 104 -4.09 12.27 11.99
N LEU A 105 -4.58 11.03 11.97
CA LEU A 105 -5.20 10.36 10.83
C LEU A 105 -6.53 9.75 11.23
N ASP A 106 -7.54 9.89 10.36
CA ASP A 106 -8.81 9.19 10.51
C ASP A 106 -8.78 7.90 9.70
N VAL A 107 -9.14 6.78 10.30
CA VAL A 107 -9.23 5.47 9.65
C VAL A 107 -10.65 4.93 9.73
N GLU A 108 -11.02 4.06 8.79
CA GLU A 108 -12.34 3.43 8.77
C GLU A 108 -12.18 1.91 8.71
N VAL A 109 -12.77 1.20 9.67
CA VAL A 109 -12.77 -0.26 9.76
C VAL A 109 -14.18 -0.74 10.04
N ASP A 110 -14.69 -1.65 9.21
CA ASP A 110 -16.05 -2.22 9.33
C ASP A 110 -17.13 -1.12 9.43
N GLY A 111 -16.99 0.00 8.69
CA GLY A 111 -17.91 1.13 8.68
C GLY A 111 -17.83 2.06 9.90
N LYS A 112 -16.89 1.81 10.82
CA LYS A 112 -16.62 2.67 11.97
C LYS A 112 -15.40 3.52 11.73
N LYS A 113 -15.54 4.83 11.88
CA LYS A 113 -14.42 5.78 11.83
C LYS A 113 -13.74 5.87 13.19
N SER A 114 -12.41 5.84 13.18
CA SER A 114 -11.56 6.03 14.37
C SER A 114 -10.56 7.14 14.10
N HIS A 115 -10.46 8.08 15.04
CA HIS A 115 -9.53 9.20 15.02
C HIS A 115 -8.26 8.81 15.76
N ILE A 116 -7.15 8.64 15.03
CA ILE A 116 -5.88 8.21 15.60
C ILE A 116 -4.94 9.41 15.64
N ARG A 117 -4.62 9.86 16.84
CA ARG A 117 -3.70 10.97 17.06
C ARG A 117 -2.26 10.54 16.79
N ILE A 118 -1.49 11.48 16.29
CA ILE A 118 -0.04 11.37 16.11
C ILE A 118 0.60 12.26 17.18
N THR A 119 1.51 11.70 17.98
CA THR A 119 2.26 12.44 18.99
C THR A 119 3.23 13.39 18.33
N ARG A 120 3.99 12.88 17.36
CA ARG A 120 5.00 13.63 16.61
C ARG A 120 5.47 12.86 15.36
N ALA A 121 6.12 13.60 14.47
CA ALA A 121 7.00 13.02 13.47
C ALA A 121 8.34 13.76 13.48
N HIS A 122 9.46 13.04 13.46
CA HIS A 122 10.77 13.63 13.57
C HIS A 122 11.78 13.01 12.61
N MET A 123 12.74 13.82 12.20
CA MET A 123 13.82 13.43 11.30
C MET A 123 14.95 12.78 12.07
N GLU A 124 15.51 11.71 11.51
CA GLU A 124 16.68 11.03 12.03
C GLU A 124 17.50 10.35 10.94
N GLU A 125 18.66 9.83 11.29
CA GLU A 125 19.46 9.01 10.38
C GLU A 125 19.28 7.53 10.66
N ASP A 126 19.33 6.71 9.62
CA ASP A 126 19.34 5.25 9.77
C ASP A 126 20.70 4.73 10.18
N ALA A 127 20.72 3.58 10.85
CA ALA A 127 21.92 2.80 11.15
C ALA A 127 22.36 1.95 9.95
N GLY A 128 23.54 1.34 10.04
CA GLY A 128 24.00 0.35 9.08
C GLY A 128 23.19 -0.94 9.12
N LYS A 129 23.68 -1.95 8.41
CA LYS A 129 23.08 -3.27 8.36
C LYS A 129 24.04 -4.30 8.92
N LEU A 130 23.57 -5.12 9.87
CA LEU A 130 24.28 -6.30 10.36
C LEU A 130 23.89 -7.53 9.55
N VAL A 131 24.90 -8.28 9.10
CA VAL A 131 24.72 -9.56 8.44
C VAL A 131 25.40 -10.62 9.30
N HIS A 132 24.58 -11.41 9.98
CA HIS A 132 25.07 -12.48 10.86
C HIS A 132 25.45 -13.70 10.04
N HIS A 133 26.62 -14.31 10.39
CA HIS A 133 27.02 -15.60 9.83
C HIS A 133 26.27 -16.71 10.57
N GLY A 134 25.68 -17.67 9.83
CA GLY A 134 24.90 -18.76 10.41
C GLY A 134 23.39 -18.61 10.21
N THR A 135 22.61 -19.44 10.90
CA THR A 135 21.15 -19.51 10.77
C THR A 135 20.41 -18.65 11.78
N SER A 136 21.08 -18.20 12.82
CA SER A 136 20.53 -17.31 13.86
C SER A 136 21.63 -16.41 14.45
N ILE A 137 21.19 -15.35 15.15
CA ILE A 137 22.09 -14.42 15.84
C ILE A 137 22.87 -15.11 16.97
N THR A 138 22.29 -16.14 17.58
CA THR A 138 22.90 -16.94 18.66
C THR A 138 23.92 -17.98 18.18
N ASP A 139 23.85 -18.36 16.90
CA ASP A 139 24.73 -19.35 16.28
C ASP A 139 25.83 -18.69 15.43
N SER A 140 25.94 -17.36 15.51
CA SER A 140 26.87 -16.60 14.68
C SER A 140 28.21 -16.42 15.38
N ASP A 141 29.29 -16.90 14.76
CA ASP A 141 30.67 -16.71 15.25
C ASP A 141 31.18 -15.27 14.97
N TYR A 142 30.61 -14.60 13.98
CA TYR A 142 30.90 -13.21 13.62
C TYR A 142 29.77 -12.57 12.84
N SER A 143 29.77 -11.24 12.79
CA SER A 143 28.84 -10.48 11.99
C SER A 143 29.59 -9.52 11.07
N LEU A 144 29.11 -9.37 9.84
CA LEU A 144 29.59 -8.35 8.91
C LEU A 144 28.73 -7.10 9.07
N VAL A 145 29.35 -5.93 8.89
CA VAL A 145 28.68 -4.64 8.96
C VAL A 145 28.73 -3.97 7.59
N ASP A 146 27.57 -3.62 7.06
CA ASP A 146 27.42 -2.81 5.87
C ASP A 146 26.90 -1.42 6.24
N TYR A 147 27.73 -0.40 6.02
CA TYR A 147 27.41 1.00 6.34
C TYR A 147 26.78 1.74 5.16
N ASN A 148 26.41 1.09 4.06
CA ASN A 148 25.74 1.75 2.94
C ASN A 148 24.45 2.46 3.38
N ARG A 149 23.68 1.87 4.31
CA ARG A 149 22.45 2.45 4.83
C ARG A 149 22.70 3.53 5.90
N THR A 150 23.83 3.51 6.60
CA THR A 150 24.16 4.49 7.63
C THR A 150 24.02 5.91 7.14
N GLY A 151 23.22 6.73 7.82
CA GLY A 151 22.95 8.10 7.43
C GLY A 151 21.88 8.25 6.34
N THR A 152 21.21 7.19 5.91
CA THR A 152 19.99 7.29 5.10
C THR A 152 18.94 8.08 5.91
N PRO A 153 18.27 9.10 5.30
CA PRO A 153 17.30 9.88 6.02
C PRO A 153 16.08 9.05 6.40
N LEU A 154 15.69 9.12 7.67
CA LEU A 154 14.45 8.53 8.20
C LEU A 154 13.50 9.63 8.69
N LEU A 155 12.22 9.32 8.62
CA LEU A 155 11.17 9.99 9.38
C LEU A 155 10.53 8.95 10.30
N GLU A 156 10.59 9.18 11.61
CA GLU A 156 9.87 8.39 12.60
C GLU A 156 8.54 9.07 12.93
N ILE A 157 7.45 8.34 12.81
CA ILE A 157 6.07 8.79 13.06
C ILE A 157 5.52 7.99 14.23
N VAL A 158 5.19 8.66 15.33
CA VAL A 158 4.73 8.04 16.56
C VAL A 158 3.26 8.35 16.76
N SER A 159 2.42 7.31 16.81
CA SER A 159 1.00 7.47 17.12
C SER A 159 0.75 7.47 18.64
N GLU A 160 -0.37 8.12 19.05
CA GLU A 160 -0.95 7.88 20.36
C GLU A 160 -1.55 6.45 20.43
N PRO A 161 -1.74 5.89 21.64
CA PRO A 161 -2.31 4.56 21.80
C PRO A 161 -3.85 4.57 21.66
N ASP A 162 -4.33 5.07 20.52
CA ASP A 162 -5.76 5.26 20.27
C ASP A 162 -6.41 4.07 19.56
N MET A 163 -5.63 3.18 18.97
CA MET A 163 -6.14 2.00 18.26
C MET A 163 -6.59 0.91 19.23
N ARG A 164 -7.69 0.22 18.91
CA ARG A 164 -8.34 -0.79 19.76
C ARG A 164 -8.41 -2.18 19.11
N SER A 165 -7.94 -2.33 17.88
CA SER A 165 -7.88 -3.61 17.18
C SER A 165 -6.68 -3.66 16.23
N ALA A 166 -6.23 -4.87 15.92
CA ALA A 166 -5.19 -5.10 14.93
C ALA A 166 -5.61 -4.58 13.54
N LYS A 167 -6.90 -4.69 13.19
CA LYS A 167 -7.44 -4.13 11.95
C LYS A 167 -7.31 -2.61 11.87
N GLU A 168 -7.56 -1.89 12.99
CA GLU A 168 -7.34 -0.43 13.03
C GLU A 168 -5.86 -0.09 12.83
N ALA A 169 -4.94 -0.90 13.40
CA ALA A 169 -3.52 -0.71 13.21
C ALA A 169 -3.09 -0.92 11.75
N VAL A 170 -3.62 -1.96 11.10
CA VAL A 170 -3.37 -2.20 9.66
C VAL A 170 -3.94 -1.07 8.81
N ALA A 171 -5.18 -0.66 9.07
CA ALA A 171 -5.81 0.46 8.35
C ALA A 171 -5.04 1.78 8.50
N TYR A 172 -4.50 2.05 9.71
CA TYR A 172 -3.62 3.18 9.95
C TYR A 172 -2.34 3.10 9.12
N MET A 173 -1.68 1.93 9.13
CA MET A 173 -0.46 1.69 8.36
C MET A 173 -0.67 1.81 6.85
N GLU A 174 -1.76 1.25 6.31
CA GLU A 174 -2.10 1.33 4.89
C GLU A 174 -2.37 2.78 4.47
N LYS A 175 -3.11 3.53 5.28
CA LYS A 175 -3.39 4.94 5.04
C LYS A 175 -2.13 5.78 5.10
N LEU A 176 -1.29 5.57 6.12
CA LEU A 176 -0.01 6.25 6.27
C LEU A 176 0.87 5.99 5.04
N ARG A 177 1.02 4.72 4.62
CA ARG A 177 1.75 4.35 3.40
C ARG A 177 1.24 5.10 2.18
N ALA A 178 -0.08 5.07 1.95
CA ALA A 178 -0.69 5.75 0.82
C ALA A 178 -0.36 7.26 0.83
N ILE A 179 -0.50 7.94 1.95
CA ILE A 179 -0.18 9.36 2.09
C ILE A 179 1.29 9.62 1.75
N LEU A 180 2.23 8.87 2.33
CA LEU A 180 3.67 9.06 2.12
C LEU A 180 4.08 8.83 0.65
N GLN A 181 3.44 7.87 -0.02
CA GLN A 181 3.62 7.61 -1.45
C GLN A 181 3.01 8.73 -2.30
N TYR A 182 1.79 9.21 -1.97
CA TYR A 182 1.13 10.30 -2.69
C TYR A 182 1.93 11.59 -2.68
N ILE A 183 2.50 11.95 -1.52
CA ILE A 183 3.35 13.13 -1.41
C ILE A 183 4.78 12.91 -1.92
N GLY A 184 5.11 11.69 -2.36
CA GLY A 184 6.35 11.36 -3.06
C GLY A 184 7.59 11.36 -2.20
N ILE A 185 7.49 11.15 -0.87
CA ILE A 185 8.63 11.21 0.04
C ILE A 185 9.27 9.86 0.35
N SER A 186 8.55 8.75 0.13
CA SER A 186 9.03 7.39 0.35
C SER A 186 8.36 6.41 -0.62
N ASP A 187 8.99 5.28 -0.88
CA ASP A 187 8.42 4.15 -1.59
C ASP A 187 7.65 3.21 -0.65
N CYS A 188 7.92 3.28 0.65
CA CYS A 188 7.21 2.56 1.70
C CYS A 188 7.15 1.04 1.51
N ARG A 189 8.27 0.41 1.17
CA ARG A 189 8.40 -1.04 0.98
C ARG A 189 8.88 -1.71 2.26
N MET A 190 8.01 -2.47 2.93
CA MET A 190 8.37 -3.19 4.15
C MET A 190 9.41 -4.31 3.86
N GLU A 191 9.31 -4.96 2.71
CA GLU A 191 10.18 -6.05 2.29
C GLU A 191 11.64 -5.59 2.08
N GLU A 192 11.83 -4.35 1.66
CA GLU A 192 13.15 -3.72 1.46
C GLU A 192 13.62 -2.96 2.71
N GLY A 193 12.74 -2.82 3.73
CA GLY A 193 13.03 -2.13 4.99
C GLY A 193 12.88 -0.61 4.91
N SER A 194 12.38 -0.05 3.81
CA SER A 194 12.10 1.39 3.69
C SER A 194 10.84 1.83 4.44
N LEU A 195 10.02 0.89 4.91
CA LEU A 195 8.94 1.10 5.87
C LEU A 195 9.06 0.05 6.98
N ARG A 196 9.15 0.49 8.22
CA ARG A 196 9.25 -0.39 9.41
C ARG A 196 8.19 0.01 10.41
N CYS A 197 7.68 -0.95 11.17
CA CYS A 197 6.67 -0.71 12.18
C CYS A 197 7.01 -1.48 13.45
N ASP A 198 7.07 -0.76 14.57
CA ASP A 198 7.11 -1.32 15.90
C ASP A 198 5.75 -1.10 16.57
N ALA A 199 5.18 -2.16 17.15
CA ALA A 199 3.86 -2.11 17.77
C ALA A 199 3.97 -2.10 19.29
N ASN A 200 3.45 -1.06 19.93
CA ASN A 200 3.27 -0.98 21.37
C ASN A 200 1.88 -1.53 21.73
N VAL A 201 1.83 -2.69 22.35
CA VAL A 201 0.58 -3.39 22.66
C VAL A 201 0.40 -3.53 24.17
N SER A 202 -0.74 -3.12 24.68
CA SER A 202 -1.20 -3.40 26.04
C SER A 202 -2.65 -3.85 26.03
N VAL A 203 -3.11 -4.44 27.12
CA VAL A 203 -4.52 -4.74 27.34
C VAL A 203 -4.97 -4.17 28.68
N ARG A 204 -6.27 -3.79 28.73
CA ARG A 204 -6.90 -3.32 29.96
C ARG A 204 -8.34 -3.87 30.07
N PRO A 205 -8.92 -3.98 31.25
CA PRO A 205 -10.34 -4.30 31.40
C PRO A 205 -11.21 -3.32 30.61
N VAL A 206 -12.24 -3.83 29.95
CA VAL A 206 -13.18 -3.01 29.20
C VAL A 206 -13.80 -1.93 30.08
N GLY A 207 -13.70 -0.67 29.63
CA GLY A 207 -14.21 0.50 30.36
C GLY A 207 -13.23 1.13 31.35
N GLN A 208 -12.06 0.52 31.59
CA GLN A 208 -11.00 1.13 32.40
C GLN A 208 -10.32 2.27 31.62
N LYS A 209 -9.99 3.38 32.28
CA LYS A 209 -9.31 4.52 31.65
C LYS A 209 -7.79 4.38 31.69
N GLU A 210 -7.26 3.83 32.77
CA GLU A 210 -5.82 3.65 32.99
C GLU A 210 -5.28 2.63 31.97
N LEU A 211 -4.08 2.95 31.45
CA LEU A 211 -3.40 2.07 30.51
C LEU A 211 -2.82 0.84 31.24
N GLY A 212 -2.84 -0.29 30.55
CA GLY A 212 -2.11 -1.49 30.99
C GLY A 212 -0.61 -1.37 30.73
N THR A 213 0.14 -2.34 31.25
CA THR A 213 1.58 -2.46 30.95
C THR A 213 1.76 -2.86 29.50
N LYS A 214 2.57 -2.12 28.75
CA LYS A 214 2.82 -2.39 27.33
C LYS A 214 3.99 -3.33 27.10
N ALA A 215 3.92 -4.11 26.03
CA ALA A 215 5.06 -4.74 25.36
C ALA A 215 5.27 -4.08 24.00
N GLU A 216 6.52 -3.86 23.63
CA GLU A 216 6.92 -3.38 22.32
C GLU A 216 7.25 -4.58 21.43
N VAL A 217 6.55 -4.73 20.32
CA VAL A 217 6.77 -5.82 19.36
C VAL A 217 7.51 -5.30 18.15
N LYS A 218 8.70 -5.84 17.91
CA LYS A 218 9.60 -5.48 16.81
C LYS A 218 9.72 -6.59 15.76
N ASN A 219 10.43 -6.30 14.69
CA ASN A 219 10.74 -7.23 13.61
C ASN A 219 9.50 -7.70 12.84
N ILE A 220 8.61 -6.79 12.55
CA ILE A 220 7.39 -7.03 11.77
C ILE A 220 7.63 -6.57 10.34
N ASN A 221 7.61 -7.49 9.38
CA ASN A 221 8.07 -7.24 8.01
C ASN A 221 6.93 -7.21 6.97
N SER A 222 5.68 -7.20 7.39
CA SER A 222 4.52 -7.13 6.50
C SER A 222 3.28 -6.61 7.22
N PHE A 223 2.32 -6.05 6.48
CA PHE A 223 1.02 -5.62 7.04
C PHE A 223 0.26 -6.77 7.70
N ARG A 224 0.30 -7.95 7.09
CA ARG A 224 -0.27 -9.17 7.69
C ARG A 224 0.48 -9.57 8.97
N GLY A 225 1.78 -9.36 9.00
CA GLY A 225 2.60 -9.54 10.20
C GLY A 225 2.18 -8.60 11.32
N VAL A 226 1.88 -7.32 11.01
CA VAL A 226 1.36 -6.34 11.98
C VAL A 226 0.06 -6.84 12.61
N GLU A 227 -0.91 -7.28 11.79
CA GLU A 227 -2.18 -7.81 12.29
C GLU A 227 -1.96 -9.00 13.24
N ARG A 228 -1.25 -10.02 12.77
CA ARG A 228 -1.01 -11.25 13.52
C ARG A 228 -0.20 -11.03 14.80
N ALA A 229 0.81 -10.20 14.76
CA ALA A 229 1.66 -9.89 15.92
C ALA A 229 0.86 -9.18 17.01
N ILE A 230 0.03 -8.21 16.65
CA ILE A 230 -0.83 -7.48 17.59
C ILE A 230 -1.90 -8.40 18.18
N GLU A 231 -2.58 -9.19 17.36
CA GLU A 231 -3.59 -10.15 17.83
C GLU A 231 -3.01 -11.16 18.81
N TYR A 232 -1.87 -11.76 18.45
CA TYR A 232 -1.18 -12.71 19.30
C TYR A 232 -0.78 -12.07 20.64
N GLU A 233 -0.14 -10.91 20.61
CA GLU A 233 0.37 -10.25 21.81
C GLU A 233 -0.76 -9.82 22.74
N ALA A 234 -1.84 -9.26 22.21
CA ALA A 234 -3.02 -8.89 22.99
C ALA A 234 -3.67 -10.12 23.65
N MET A 235 -3.77 -11.22 22.91
CA MET A 235 -4.31 -12.48 23.43
C MET A 235 -3.40 -13.06 24.52
N ARG A 236 -2.09 -13.09 24.31
CA ARG A 236 -1.10 -13.55 25.30
C ARG A 236 -1.20 -12.78 26.61
N GLN A 237 -1.27 -11.44 26.52
CA GLN A 237 -1.39 -10.59 27.71
C GLN A 237 -2.72 -10.80 28.43
N ALA A 238 -3.83 -10.89 27.71
CA ALA A 238 -5.14 -11.13 28.30
C ALA A 238 -5.19 -12.48 29.02
N GLN A 239 -4.65 -13.54 28.42
CA GLN A 239 -4.58 -14.87 29.03
C GLN A 239 -3.69 -14.84 30.28
N LEU A 240 -2.52 -14.21 30.24
CA LEU A 240 -1.62 -14.11 31.38
C LEU A 240 -2.32 -13.43 32.58
N LEU A 241 -3.06 -12.34 32.32
CA LEU A 241 -3.81 -11.63 33.36
C LEU A 241 -5.00 -12.44 33.90
N GLU A 242 -5.69 -13.22 33.07
CA GLU A 242 -6.79 -14.11 33.48
C GLU A 242 -6.28 -15.27 34.39
N GLU A 243 -5.04 -15.72 34.16
CA GLU A 243 -4.36 -16.72 34.98
C GLU A 243 -3.76 -16.13 36.28
N GLY A 244 -3.95 -14.83 36.53
CA GLY A 244 -3.45 -14.14 37.73
C GLY A 244 -1.97 -13.72 37.65
N GLY A 245 -1.36 -13.82 36.47
CA GLY A 245 0.01 -13.34 36.21
C GLY A 245 0.06 -11.82 36.04
N LYS A 246 1.25 -11.32 35.72
CA LYS A 246 1.51 -9.88 35.48
C LYS A 246 2.22 -9.70 34.15
N VAL A 247 1.74 -8.74 33.35
CA VAL A 247 2.47 -8.28 32.16
C VAL A 247 3.65 -7.44 32.62
N ILE A 248 4.83 -7.75 32.11
CA ILE A 248 6.04 -6.94 32.32
C ILE A 248 6.30 -6.07 31.09
N GLN A 249 6.89 -4.90 31.31
CA GLN A 249 7.28 -4.02 30.21
C GLN A 249 8.57 -4.55 29.60
N GLU A 250 8.48 -5.03 28.37
CA GLU A 250 9.59 -5.66 27.65
C GLU A 250 9.52 -5.36 26.14
N THR A 251 10.65 -5.56 25.45
CA THR A 251 10.71 -5.63 23.99
C THR A 251 10.63 -7.10 23.58
N ARG A 252 9.76 -7.38 22.62
CA ARG A 252 9.54 -8.71 22.05
C ARG A 252 9.78 -8.69 20.56
N THR A 253 10.22 -9.79 19.99
CA THR A 253 10.34 -9.97 18.54
C THR A 253 9.19 -10.80 18.01
N TRP A 254 8.64 -10.41 16.87
CA TRP A 254 7.69 -11.25 16.13
C TRP A 254 8.45 -12.36 15.39
N ASP A 255 8.04 -13.60 15.60
CA ASP A 255 8.49 -14.76 14.82
C ASP A 255 7.41 -15.13 13.81
N GLU A 256 7.60 -14.72 12.55
CA GLU A 256 6.62 -14.95 11.47
C GLU A 256 6.38 -16.43 11.20
N LYS A 257 7.42 -17.27 11.37
CA LYS A 257 7.36 -18.71 11.09
C LYS A 257 6.53 -19.44 12.14
N GLU A 258 6.77 -19.14 13.42
CA GLU A 258 6.05 -19.76 14.53
C GLU A 258 4.73 -19.04 14.83
N GLY A 259 4.56 -17.80 14.38
CA GLY A 259 3.37 -16.99 14.63
C GLY A 259 3.22 -16.56 16.10
N VAL A 260 4.33 -16.28 16.78
CA VAL A 260 4.39 -15.92 18.20
C VAL A 260 5.32 -14.73 18.44
N THR A 261 5.14 -14.05 19.57
CA THR A 261 6.12 -13.08 20.06
C THR A 261 7.07 -13.73 21.05
N LYS A 262 8.36 -13.41 20.98
CA LYS A 262 9.41 -13.92 21.91
C LYS A 262 10.07 -12.75 22.64
N SER A 263 10.33 -12.90 23.94
CA SER A 263 11.03 -11.88 24.71
C SER A 263 12.45 -11.66 24.20
N MET A 264 12.88 -10.42 24.07
CA MET A 264 14.25 -10.03 23.72
C MET A 264 15.00 -9.47 24.92
N ARG A 265 14.41 -8.45 25.59
CA ARG A 265 15.02 -7.80 26.76
C ARG A 265 13.92 -7.22 27.65
N SER A 266 14.20 -7.15 28.95
CA SER A 266 13.34 -6.46 29.91
C SER A 266 13.62 -4.95 29.96
N LYS A 267 12.70 -4.18 30.55
CA LYS A 267 12.88 -2.73 30.75
C LYS A 267 14.03 -2.38 31.71
N GLU A 268 14.41 -3.29 32.58
CA GLU A 268 15.55 -3.09 33.51
C GLU A 268 16.88 -2.91 32.76
N GLU A 269 16.94 -3.36 31.50
CA GLU A 269 18.07 -3.19 30.58
C GLU A 269 17.88 -1.99 29.62
N ALA A 270 16.83 -1.16 29.80
CA ALA A 270 16.60 0.00 28.95
C ALA A 270 17.74 1.02 29.09
N ASN A 271 18.39 1.34 27.99
CA ASN A 271 19.47 2.32 27.97
C ASN A 271 18.92 3.73 28.25
N ASP A 272 19.59 4.46 29.15
CA ASP A 272 19.49 5.91 29.19
C ASP A 272 20.28 6.45 28.00
N TYR A 273 19.58 7.00 27.02
CA TYR A 273 20.20 7.53 25.81
C TYR A 273 20.94 8.85 26.01
N ARG A 274 20.84 9.48 27.18
CA ARG A 274 21.57 10.70 27.50
C ARG A 274 21.54 11.74 26.39
N TYR A 275 20.31 12.05 25.91
CA TYR A 275 20.13 13.03 24.84
C TYR A 275 20.77 14.37 25.17
N PHE A 276 21.44 14.96 24.19
CA PHE A 276 21.89 16.35 24.22
C PHE A 276 21.90 16.93 22.79
N PRO A 277 21.81 18.27 22.63
CA PRO A 277 21.83 18.90 21.31
C PRO A 277 23.06 18.51 20.51
N GLU A 278 22.87 18.19 19.23
CA GLU A 278 23.97 17.91 18.30
C GLU A 278 24.82 19.20 18.09
N PRO A 279 26.06 19.29 18.59
CA PRO A 279 26.82 20.54 18.56
C PRO A 279 27.29 20.92 17.15
N ASP A 280 27.37 19.95 16.24
CA ASP A 280 27.83 20.17 14.88
C ASP A 280 26.68 20.60 13.92
N LEU A 281 25.44 20.62 14.39
CA LEU A 281 24.28 21.09 13.65
C LEU A 281 23.61 22.24 14.37
N VAL A 282 23.68 23.44 13.79
CA VAL A 282 23.06 24.62 14.37
C VAL A 282 21.53 24.48 14.36
N PRO A 283 20.83 24.78 15.46
CA PRO A 283 19.38 24.88 15.47
C PRO A 283 18.89 25.90 14.44
N PHE A 284 17.74 25.64 13.83
CA PHE A 284 17.25 26.46 12.73
C PHE A 284 15.76 26.76 12.82
N THR A 285 15.34 27.83 12.12
CA THR A 285 13.96 28.24 12.03
C THR A 285 13.35 27.79 10.71
N VAL A 286 12.07 27.43 10.75
CA VAL A 286 11.26 27.12 9.57
C VAL A 286 10.24 28.23 9.41
N SER A 287 10.37 29.03 8.35
CA SER A 287 9.51 30.19 8.14
C SER A 287 8.10 29.77 7.67
N GLU A 288 7.09 30.61 7.99
CA GLU A 288 5.72 30.44 7.48
C GLU A 288 5.70 30.38 5.97
N GLU A 289 6.43 31.26 5.32
CA GLU A 289 6.51 31.32 3.85
C GLU A 289 7.02 29.98 3.28
N TYR A 290 8.03 29.38 3.89
CA TYR A 290 8.54 28.07 3.47
C TYR A 290 7.49 26.99 3.58
N ILE A 291 6.75 26.95 4.72
CA ILE A 291 5.70 25.98 4.94
C ILE A 291 4.56 26.16 3.93
N GLU A 292 4.10 27.40 3.71
CA GLU A 292 3.03 27.68 2.76
C GLU A 292 3.44 27.36 1.31
N ASN A 293 4.69 27.58 0.96
CA ASN A 293 5.19 27.18 -0.36
C ASN A 293 5.15 25.66 -0.54
N ILE A 294 5.50 24.89 0.48
CA ILE A 294 5.37 23.43 0.45
C ILE A 294 3.89 23.01 0.40
N ARG A 295 3.02 23.63 1.22
CA ARG A 295 1.57 23.34 1.23
C ARG A 295 0.94 23.46 -0.15
N LYS A 296 1.31 24.50 -0.91
CA LYS A 296 0.80 24.73 -2.29
C LYS A 296 1.24 23.64 -3.29
N THR A 297 2.28 22.89 -2.97
CA THR A 297 2.81 21.82 -3.84
C THR A 297 2.33 20.43 -3.45
N LEU A 298 1.53 20.31 -2.38
CA LEU A 298 0.96 19.02 -2.01
C LEU A 298 -0.04 18.56 -3.07
N PRO A 299 0.02 17.28 -3.48
CA PRO A 299 -1.00 16.72 -4.35
C PRO A 299 -2.32 16.55 -3.60
N GLU A 300 -3.39 16.28 -4.33
CA GLU A 300 -4.62 15.77 -3.74
C GLU A 300 -4.34 14.47 -2.95
N LEU A 301 -4.72 14.44 -1.67
CA LEU A 301 -4.47 13.31 -0.80
C LEU A 301 -5.52 12.19 -0.98
N PRO A 302 -5.23 10.95 -0.56
CA PRO A 302 -6.10 9.80 -0.79
C PRO A 302 -7.56 9.99 -0.39
N ASP A 303 -7.83 10.62 0.76
CA ASP A 303 -9.19 10.84 1.25
C ASP A 303 -9.98 11.82 0.38
N ALA A 304 -9.37 12.95 0.03
CA ALA A 304 -9.99 13.92 -0.85
C ALA A 304 -10.27 13.32 -2.23
N ARG A 305 -9.32 12.53 -2.74
CA ARG A 305 -9.45 11.81 -4.01
C ARG A 305 -10.55 10.76 -3.95
N LYS A 306 -10.67 10.03 -2.84
CA LYS A 306 -11.76 9.07 -2.58
C LYS A 306 -13.13 9.78 -2.62
N GLU A 307 -13.26 10.88 -1.90
CA GLU A 307 -14.51 11.66 -1.89
C GLU A 307 -14.87 12.19 -3.29
N ARG A 308 -13.88 12.65 -4.05
CA ARG A 308 -14.06 13.06 -5.44
C ARG A 308 -14.53 11.91 -6.31
N TYR A 309 -13.94 10.71 -6.21
CA TYR A 309 -14.35 9.54 -6.98
C TYR A 309 -15.78 9.09 -6.67
N MET A 310 -16.18 9.17 -5.41
CA MET A 310 -17.56 8.88 -5.00
C MET A 310 -18.54 9.92 -5.57
N THR A 311 -18.14 11.18 -5.62
CA THR A 311 -19.01 12.29 -6.05
C THR A 311 -19.07 12.43 -7.57
N GLU A 312 -17.91 12.47 -8.24
CA GLU A 312 -17.83 12.73 -9.69
C GLU A 312 -18.07 11.46 -10.52
N TYR A 313 -17.53 10.33 -10.08
CA TYR A 313 -17.60 9.07 -10.82
C TYR A 313 -18.67 8.12 -10.29
N GLN A 314 -19.40 8.51 -9.24
CA GLN A 314 -20.48 7.71 -8.62
C GLN A 314 -20.00 6.32 -8.15
N LEU A 315 -18.74 6.20 -7.75
CA LEU A 315 -18.20 4.95 -7.24
C LEU A 315 -18.70 4.66 -5.82
N SER A 316 -18.77 3.38 -5.48
CA SER A 316 -18.99 2.97 -4.08
C SER A 316 -17.78 3.34 -3.23
N SER A 317 -17.96 3.45 -1.90
CA SER A 317 -16.86 3.70 -0.96
C SER A 317 -15.73 2.66 -1.10
N ASP A 318 -16.10 1.38 -1.28
CA ASP A 318 -15.11 0.30 -1.43
C ASP A 318 -14.33 0.41 -2.73
N ASP A 319 -15.01 0.68 -3.87
CA ASP A 319 -14.35 0.89 -5.16
C ASP A 319 -13.42 2.10 -5.13
N ALA A 320 -13.88 3.21 -4.57
CA ALA A 320 -13.07 4.42 -4.45
C ALA A 320 -11.85 4.20 -3.55
N THR A 321 -12.03 3.48 -2.43
CA THR A 321 -10.90 3.11 -1.55
C THR A 321 -9.92 2.21 -2.28
N ALA A 322 -10.39 1.17 -2.97
CA ALA A 322 -9.52 0.26 -3.73
C ALA A 322 -8.68 0.98 -4.79
N MET A 323 -9.23 2.02 -5.43
CA MET A 323 -8.50 2.82 -6.40
C MET A 323 -7.50 3.78 -5.75
N THR A 324 -7.85 4.41 -4.62
CA THR A 324 -7.06 5.49 -4.01
C THR A 324 -6.02 5.03 -3.00
N ASN A 325 -6.01 3.76 -2.59
CA ASN A 325 -4.98 3.22 -1.69
C ASN A 325 -3.59 3.11 -2.32
N ASP A 326 -3.48 3.27 -3.62
CA ASP A 326 -2.24 3.24 -4.39
C ASP A 326 -2.26 4.40 -5.38
N LYS A 327 -1.23 5.26 -5.34
CA LYS A 327 -1.16 6.46 -6.16
C LYS A 327 -1.12 6.14 -7.65
N ASP A 328 -0.26 5.20 -8.04
CA ASP A 328 -0.06 4.87 -9.46
C ASP A 328 -1.33 4.22 -10.05
N ARG A 329 -2.05 3.44 -9.24
CA ARG A 329 -3.36 2.89 -9.62
C ARG A 329 -4.41 3.98 -9.79
N ALA A 330 -4.44 4.95 -8.88
CA ALA A 330 -5.35 6.08 -8.95
C ALA A 330 -5.07 6.93 -10.19
N ASP A 331 -3.81 7.21 -10.47
CA ASP A 331 -3.39 7.97 -11.64
C ASP A 331 -3.73 7.24 -12.95
N TYR A 332 -3.50 5.93 -12.99
CA TYR A 332 -3.86 5.10 -14.13
C TYR A 332 -5.38 5.04 -14.35
N PHE A 333 -6.14 4.88 -13.28
CA PHE A 333 -7.61 4.92 -13.33
C PHE A 333 -8.14 6.25 -13.87
N GLU A 334 -7.64 7.38 -13.38
CA GLU A 334 -8.05 8.70 -13.88
C GLU A 334 -7.71 8.89 -15.36
N ALA A 335 -6.54 8.43 -15.79
CA ALA A 335 -6.17 8.49 -17.19
C ALA A 335 -7.14 7.66 -18.07
N MET A 336 -7.56 6.48 -17.60
CA MET A 336 -8.58 5.69 -18.30
C MET A 336 -9.92 6.41 -18.42
N VAL A 337 -10.39 7.03 -17.33
CA VAL A 337 -11.64 7.78 -17.31
C VAL A 337 -11.54 9.04 -18.19
N ALA A 338 -10.42 9.75 -18.14
CA ALA A 338 -10.15 10.88 -19.00
C ALA A 338 -10.14 10.51 -20.50
N ALA A 339 -9.68 9.32 -20.84
CA ALA A 339 -9.74 8.76 -22.20
C ALA A 339 -11.15 8.28 -22.62
N GLY A 340 -12.15 8.39 -21.74
CA GLY A 340 -13.55 8.12 -22.02
C GLY A 340 -14.05 6.73 -21.62
N ALA A 341 -13.28 5.95 -20.86
CA ALA A 341 -13.74 4.70 -20.30
C ALA A 341 -14.78 4.92 -19.19
N ASP A 342 -15.74 4.01 -19.08
CA ASP A 342 -16.70 4.02 -17.98
C ASP A 342 -15.99 3.79 -16.63
N PRO A 343 -16.22 4.64 -15.60
CA PRO A 343 -15.51 4.52 -14.34
C PRO A 343 -15.69 3.16 -13.64
N LYS A 344 -16.92 2.63 -13.59
CA LYS A 344 -17.18 1.35 -12.95
C LYS A 344 -16.56 0.17 -13.69
N ALA A 345 -16.60 0.19 -15.03
CA ALA A 345 -15.91 -0.80 -15.86
C ALA A 345 -14.38 -0.74 -15.65
N SER A 346 -13.82 0.47 -15.54
CA SER A 346 -12.39 0.67 -15.27
C SER A 346 -11.98 0.07 -13.94
N VAL A 347 -12.72 0.32 -12.86
CA VAL A 347 -12.49 -0.31 -11.54
C VAL A 347 -12.52 -1.84 -11.65
N ASN A 348 -13.55 -2.39 -12.29
CA ASN A 348 -13.70 -3.85 -12.42
C ASN A 348 -12.51 -4.49 -13.15
N TRP A 349 -12.00 -3.84 -14.20
CA TRP A 349 -10.85 -4.33 -14.95
C TRP A 349 -9.54 -4.20 -14.18
N LEU A 350 -9.33 -3.08 -13.51
CA LEU A 350 -8.14 -2.86 -12.69
C LEU A 350 -8.08 -3.84 -11.51
N MET A 351 -9.20 -4.11 -10.85
CA MET A 351 -9.27 -5.05 -9.73
C MET A 351 -9.37 -6.52 -10.15
N GLY A 352 -9.70 -6.79 -11.39
CA GLY A 352 -9.80 -8.13 -11.96
C GLY A 352 -8.62 -8.50 -12.85
N GLU A 353 -8.76 -8.25 -14.16
CA GLU A 353 -7.81 -8.71 -15.17
C GLU A 353 -6.41 -8.12 -15.01
N VAL A 354 -6.32 -6.81 -14.71
CA VAL A 354 -5.03 -6.15 -14.49
C VAL A 354 -4.38 -6.66 -13.21
N ALA A 355 -5.10 -6.70 -12.10
CA ALA A 355 -4.58 -7.20 -10.82
C ALA A 355 -4.09 -8.65 -10.92
N SER A 356 -4.78 -9.52 -11.69
CA SER A 356 -4.33 -10.88 -11.94
C SER A 356 -2.96 -10.88 -12.63
N LYS A 357 -2.79 -10.07 -13.66
CA LYS A 357 -1.53 -10.00 -14.42
C LYS A 357 -0.38 -9.39 -13.60
N LEU A 358 -0.67 -8.38 -12.80
CA LEU A 358 0.31 -7.80 -11.87
C LEU A 358 0.81 -8.86 -10.87
N SER A 359 -0.12 -9.63 -10.29
CA SER A 359 0.21 -10.70 -9.34
C SER A 359 1.01 -11.84 -10.00
N GLU A 360 0.62 -12.28 -11.22
CA GLU A 360 1.36 -13.30 -11.98
C GLU A 360 2.81 -12.87 -12.28
N GLY A 361 3.00 -11.59 -12.62
CA GLY A 361 4.30 -11.02 -12.96
C GLY A 361 5.12 -10.52 -11.76
N ASN A 362 4.52 -10.46 -10.58
CA ASN A 362 5.08 -9.81 -9.40
C ASN A 362 5.60 -8.38 -9.71
N ILE A 363 4.77 -7.60 -10.42
CA ILE A 363 5.07 -6.23 -10.83
C ILE A 363 4.00 -5.25 -10.32
N GLU A 364 4.37 -3.98 -10.24
CA GLU A 364 3.47 -2.89 -9.86
C GLU A 364 2.81 -2.25 -11.08
N ILE A 365 1.68 -1.56 -10.89
CA ILE A 365 0.92 -0.95 -12.00
C ILE A 365 1.73 0.10 -12.77
N GLY A 366 2.64 0.81 -12.12
CA GLY A 366 3.56 1.75 -12.78
C GLY A 366 4.57 1.09 -13.73
N GLN A 367 4.69 -0.25 -13.74
CA GLN A 367 5.64 -1.01 -14.54
C GLN A 367 4.99 -1.70 -15.75
N ILE A 368 3.66 -1.61 -15.90
CA ILE A 368 2.97 -2.29 -17.00
C ILE A 368 3.21 -1.60 -18.35
N SER A 369 3.29 -2.41 -19.41
CA SER A 369 3.49 -1.92 -20.78
C SER A 369 2.20 -1.44 -21.45
N VAL A 370 1.04 -1.86 -20.97
CA VAL A 370 -0.26 -1.43 -21.50
C VAL A 370 -0.58 -0.05 -20.97
N SER A 371 -0.74 0.93 -21.85
CA SER A 371 -1.09 2.29 -21.45
C SER A 371 -2.54 2.38 -20.97
N ALA A 372 -2.83 3.39 -20.11
CA ALA A 372 -4.19 3.67 -19.68
C ALA A 372 -5.13 3.99 -20.85
N ASP A 373 -4.61 4.69 -21.87
CA ASP A 373 -5.36 5.02 -23.09
C ASP A 373 -5.73 3.77 -23.89
N ASP A 374 -4.80 2.82 -24.04
CA ASP A 374 -5.07 1.57 -24.75
C ASP A 374 -6.06 0.69 -23.99
N LEU A 375 -5.95 0.62 -22.66
CA LEU A 375 -6.92 -0.12 -21.87
C LEU A 375 -8.30 0.55 -21.90
N ALA A 376 -8.37 1.88 -21.87
CA ALA A 376 -9.61 2.64 -22.06
C ALA A 376 -10.23 2.38 -23.42
N ALA A 377 -9.43 2.40 -24.50
CA ALA A 377 -9.90 2.07 -25.86
C ALA A 377 -10.49 0.66 -25.92
N LEU A 378 -9.87 -0.32 -25.25
CA LEU A 378 -10.42 -1.68 -25.16
C LEU A 378 -11.79 -1.70 -24.46
N LEU A 379 -11.95 -0.96 -23.34
CA LEU A 379 -13.22 -0.88 -22.63
C LEU A 379 -14.31 -0.17 -23.46
N ILE A 380 -13.93 0.85 -24.21
CA ILE A 380 -14.84 1.55 -25.12
C ILE A 380 -15.33 0.62 -26.23
N LEU A 381 -14.51 -0.30 -26.74
CA LEU A 381 -14.95 -1.31 -27.70
C LEU A 381 -16.00 -2.27 -27.13
N ILE A 382 -15.89 -2.61 -25.83
CA ILE A 382 -16.90 -3.41 -25.13
C ILE A 382 -18.19 -2.60 -24.99
N GLN A 383 -18.09 -1.36 -24.55
CA GLN A 383 -19.23 -0.46 -24.32
C GLN A 383 -20.02 -0.20 -25.60
N LYS A 384 -19.32 -0.03 -26.75
CA LYS A 384 -19.91 0.11 -28.07
C LYS A 384 -20.49 -1.21 -28.65
N GLY A 385 -20.29 -2.34 -27.96
CA GLY A 385 -20.71 -3.65 -28.47
C GLY A 385 -19.90 -4.16 -29.67
N THR A 386 -18.76 -3.55 -29.96
CA THR A 386 -17.86 -3.97 -31.04
C THR A 386 -17.24 -5.34 -30.75
N ILE A 387 -16.92 -5.60 -29.46
CA ILE A 387 -16.42 -6.88 -28.97
C ILE A 387 -17.13 -7.29 -27.68
N SER A 388 -17.18 -8.58 -27.41
CA SER A 388 -17.67 -9.10 -26.14
C SER A 388 -16.59 -9.03 -25.06
N GLY A 389 -16.99 -9.04 -23.78
CA GLY A 389 -16.03 -9.09 -22.65
C GLY A 389 -15.08 -10.31 -22.74
N LYS A 390 -15.53 -11.45 -23.28
CA LYS A 390 -14.68 -12.62 -23.49
C LYS A 390 -13.60 -12.38 -24.57
N ILE A 391 -13.96 -11.66 -25.62
CA ILE A 391 -13.01 -11.27 -26.69
C ILE A 391 -12.04 -10.24 -26.11
N ALA A 392 -12.52 -9.26 -25.36
CA ALA A 392 -11.69 -8.23 -24.73
C ALA A 392 -10.59 -8.82 -23.85
N LYS A 393 -10.88 -9.86 -23.05
CA LYS A 393 -9.88 -10.56 -22.24
C LYS A 393 -8.76 -11.16 -23.11
N LYS A 394 -9.09 -11.72 -24.28
CA LYS A 394 -8.08 -12.24 -25.22
C LYS A 394 -7.24 -11.11 -25.83
N VAL A 395 -7.89 -10.01 -26.20
CA VAL A 395 -7.20 -8.82 -26.73
C VAL A 395 -6.26 -8.25 -25.67
N PHE A 396 -6.70 -8.15 -24.42
CA PHE A 396 -5.88 -7.67 -23.30
C PHE A 396 -4.63 -8.54 -23.07
N VAL A 397 -4.78 -9.88 -23.10
CA VAL A 397 -3.62 -10.78 -23.00
C VAL A 397 -2.63 -10.53 -24.15
N HIS A 398 -3.13 -10.31 -25.37
CA HIS A 398 -2.26 -9.98 -26.51
C HIS A 398 -1.54 -8.64 -26.30
N MET A 399 -2.28 -7.59 -25.85
CA MET A 399 -1.70 -6.28 -25.53
C MET A 399 -0.61 -6.39 -24.46
N TRP A 400 -0.87 -7.23 -23.44
CA TRP A 400 0.07 -7.46 -22.34
C TRP A 400 1.37 -8.14 -22.81
N GLU A 401 1.25 -9.18 -23.66
CA GLU A 401 2.39 -10.01 -24.08
C GLU A 401 3.17 -9.41 -25.25
N LYS A 402 2.48 -8.74 -26.18
CA LYS A 402 3.04 -8.32 -27.47
C LYS A 402 2.91 -6.83 -27.74
N GLY A 403 2.17 -6.12 -26.91
CA GLY A 403 1.80 -4.73 -27.16
C GLY A 403 0.75 -4.58 -28.28
N GLY A 404 0.54 -3.34 -28.68
CA GLY A 404 -0.35 -2.98 -29.79
C GLY A 404 -1.66 -2.37 -29.33
N HIS A 405 -2.24 -1.55 -30.22
CA HIS A 405 -3.50 -0.86 -29.96
C HIS A 405 -4.69 -1.85 -30.11
N PRO A 406 -5.68 -1.83 -29.21
CA PRO A 406 -6.76 -2.84 -29.20
C PRO A 406 -7.59 -2.88 -30.49
N GLU A 407 -7.85 -1.74 -31.14
CA GLU A 407 -8.59 -1.71 -32.40
C GLU A 407 -7.87 -2.45 -33.52
N ASP A 408 -6.53 -2.31 -33.60
CA ASP A 408 -5.72 -2.96 -34.65
C ASP A 408 -5.65 -4.48 -34.39
N ILE A 409 -5.55 -4.88 -33.12
CA ILE A 409 -5.60 -6.31 -32.76
C ILE A 409 -6.95 -6.91 -33.13
N VAL A 410 -8.05 -6.22 -32.81
CA VAL A 410 -9.42 -6.67 -33.16
C VAL A 410 -9.60 -6.81 -34.65
N LYS A 411 -9.12 -5.82 -35.44
CA LYS A 411 -9.19 -5.83 -36.90
C LYS A 411 -8.34 -6.94 -37.53
N SER A 412 -7.06 -7.03 -37.13
CA SER A 412 -6.10 -7.99 -37.68
C SER A 412 -6.48 -9.45 -37.39
N GLN A 413 -7.12 -9.71 -36.25
CA GLN A 413 -7.53 -11.04 -35.83
C GLN A 413 -9.01 -11.35 -36.20
N GLY A 414 -9.71 -10.43 -36.85
CA GLY A 414 -11.11 -10.60 -37.23
C GLY A 414 -12.05 -10.84 -36.05
N LEU A 415 -11.80 -10.18 -34.92
CA LEU A 415 -12.52 -10.38 -33.64
C LEU A 415 -13.75 -9.48 -33.48
N VAL A 416 -14.15 -8.76 -34.51
CA VAL A 416 -15.33 -7.88 -34.48
C VAL A 416 -16.58 -8.74 -34.19
N GLN A 417 -17.41 -8.27 -33.25
CA GLN A 417 -18.65 -8.95 -32.92
C GLN A 417 -19.69 -8.79 -34.03
N ILE A 418 -20.29 -9.88 -34.42
CA ILE A 418 -21.38 -9.89 -35.43
C ILE A 418 -22.66 -9.43 -34.70
N SER A 419 -23.05 -8.17 -34.94
CA SER A 419 -24.31 -7.59 -34.41
C SER A 419 -25.33 -7.34 -35.54
N ASP A 420 -24.97 -7.59 -36.78
CA ASP A 420 -25.89 -7.48 -37.92
C ASP A 420 -27.01 -8.52 -37.80
N THR A 421 -28.23 -8.02 -37.58
CA THR A 421 -29.42 -8.84 -37.42
C THR A 421 -29.70 -9.68 -38.64
N GLY A 422 -29.45 -9.15 -39.86
CA GLY A 422 -29.66 -9.88 -41.11
C GLY A 422 -28.73 -11.08 -41.28
N ALA A 423 -27.44 -10.91 -40.94
CA ALA A 423 -26.47 -12.00 -40.96
C ALA A 423 -26.77 -13.08 -39.91
N LEU A 424 -27.27 -12.67 -38.71
CA LEU A 424 -27.61 -13.59 -37.64
C LEU A 424 -28.97 -14.29 -37.82
N GLU A 425 -29.94 -13.68 -38.49
CA GLU A 425 -31.27 -14.28 -38.72
C GLU A 425 -31.23 -15.61 -39.49
N GLY A 426 -30.36 -15.69 -40.50
CA GLY A 426 -30.17 -16.93 -41.25
C GLY A 426 -29.61 -18.06 -40.38
N LEU A 427 -28.58 -17.74 -39.61
CA LEU A 427 -27.93 -18.69 -38.69
C LEU A 427 -28.84 -19.11 -37.56
N VAL A 428 -29.61 -18.18 -36.98
CA VAL A 428 -30.63 -18.49 -35.96
C VAL A 428 -31.69 -19.42 -36.48
N ALA A 429 -32.17 -19.20 -37.71
CA ALA A 429 -33.15 -20.09 -38.37
C ALA A 429 -32.58 -21.50 -38.58
N GLN A 430 -31.32 -21.60 -39.03
CA GLN A 430 -30.63 -22.87 -39.18
C GLN A 430 -30.50 -23.61 -37.85
N VAL A 431 -30.01 -22.94 -36.79
CA VAL A 431 -29.88 -23.55 -35.45
C VAL A 431 -31.21 -24.01 -34.87
N ILE A 432 -32.30 -23.27 -35.10
CA ILE A 432 -33.66 -23.69 -34.70
C ILE A 432 -34.03 -24.98 -35.44
N SER A 433 -33.80 -25.07 -36.75
CA SER A 433 -34.13 -26.25 -37.56
C SER A 433 -33.32 -27.51 -37.20
N GLU A 434 -32.05 -27.31 -36.83
CA GLU A 434 -31.13 -28.39 -36.45
C GLU A 434 -31.32 -28.89 -35.00
N ASN A 435 -32.07 -28.16 -34.14
CA ASN A 435 -32.26 -28.51 -32.74
C ASN A 435 -33.76 -28.65 -32.34
N PRO A 436 -34.53 -29.55 -32.95
CA PRO A 436 -35.97 -29.67 -32.75
C PRO A 436 -36.36 -30.02 -31.30
N GLN A 437 -35.50 -30.73 -30.57
CA GLN A 437 -35.73 -31.07 -29.17
C GLN A 437 -35.67 -29.85 -28.27
N ALA A 438 -34.69 -28.95 -28.48
CA ALA A 438 -34.57 -27.72 -27.70
C ALA A 438 -35.74 -26.75 -27.97
N VAL A 439 -36.25 -26.76 -29.21
CA VAL A 439 -37.45 -25.99 -29.58
C VAL A 439 -38.70 -26.55 -28.89
N ALA A 440 -38.88 -27.89 -28.87
CA ALA A 440 -39.97 -28.53 -28.15
C ALA A 440 -39.93 -28.26 -26.64
N ASP A 441 -38.75 -28.32 -26.04
CA ASP A 441 -38.55 -28.02 -24.62
C ASP A 441 -38.88 -26.54 -24.27
N PHE A 442 -38.55 -25.62 -25.17
CA PHE A 442 -38.92 -24.20 -25.03
C PHE A 442 -40.44 -24.02 -25.09
N LYS A 443 -41.10 -24.62 -26.06
CA LYS A 443 -42.56 -24.62 -26.21
C LYS A 443 -43.27 -25.27 -25.00
N ALA A 444 -42.65 -26.25 -24.38
CA ALA A 444 -43.13 -26.87 -23.15
C ALA A 444 -42.89 -26.00 -21.89
N GLY A 445 -42.47 -24.75 -22.03
CA GLY A 445 -42.27 -23.78 -20.95
C GLY A 445 -40.90 -23.83 -20.26
N LYS A 446 -39.97 -24.67 -20.72
CA LYS A 446 -38.61 -24.74 -20.17
C LYS A 446 -37.74 -23.58 -20.68
N LYS A 447 -37.87 -22.39 -20.06
CA LYS A 447 -37.13 -21.17 -20.49
C LYS A 447 -35.61 -21.35 -20.60
N LYS A 448 -35.02 -22.28 -19.85
CA LYS A 448 -33.58 -22.60 -19.96
C LYS A 448 -33.16 -23.22 -21.29
N ALA A 449 -34.10 -23.78 -22.09
CA ALA A 449 -33.82 -24.35 -23.40
C ALA A 449 -33.28 -23.30 -24.41
N ILE A 450 -33.67 -22.04 -24.27
CA ILE A 450 -33.14 -20.94 -25.12
C ILE A 450 -31.63 -20.76 -24.94
N GLY A 451 -31.11 -21.00 -23.75
CA GLY A 451 -29.66 -20.94 -23.48
C GLY A 451 -28.84 -21.96 -24.25
N ALA A 452 -29.42 -23.15 -24.49
CA ALA A 452 -28.79 -24.17 -25.35
C ALA A 452 -28.71 -23.74 -26.81
N LEU A 453 -29.79 -23.12 -27.33
CA LEU A 453 -29.82 -22.58 -28.67
C LEU A 453 -28.86 -21.39 -28.85
N VAL A 454 -28.80 -20.49 -27.87
CA VAL A 454 -27.79 -19.42 -27.83
C VAL A 454 -26.39 -20.02 -27.92
N GLY A 455 -26.11 -21.06 -27.11
CA GLY A 455 -24.83 -21.77 -27.12
C GLY A 455 -24.45 -22.34 -28.49
N GLN A 456 -25.42 -22.87 -29.27
CA GLN A 456 -25.19 -23.38 -30.62
C GLN A 456 -24.87 -22.25 -31.60
N VAL A 457 -25.59 -21.12 -31.56
CA VAL A 457 -25.30 -19.95 -32.40
C VAL A 457 -23.91 -19.40 -32.06
N MET A 458 -23.57 -19.30 -30.74
CA MET A 458 -22.26 -18.87 -30.30
C MET A 458 -21.14 -19.81 -30.80
N LYS A 459 -21.38 -21.11 -30.79
CA LYS A 459 -20.42 -22.10 -31.32
C LYS A 459 -20.23 -21.94 -32.82
N ALA A 460 -21.31 -21.80 -33.58
CA ALA A 460 -21.28 -21.63 -35.04
C ALA A 460 -20.57 -20.33 -35.47
N THR A 461 -20.70 -19.27 -34.69
CA THR A 461 -20.01 -17.97 -34.90
C THR A 461 -18.65 -17.89 -34.24
N LYS A 462 -18.10 -18.98 -33.69
CA LYS A 462 -16.83 -19.01 -32.92
C LYS A 462 -16.78 -17.99 -31.80
N GLY A 463 -17.94 -17.66 -31.20
CA GLY A 463 -18.07 -16.68 -30.12
C GLY A 463 -18.16 -15.23 -30.60
N GLN A 464 -18.29 -14.96 -31.87
CA GLN A 464 -18.35 -13.61 -32.44
C GLN A 464 -19.76 -13.01 -32.46
N ALA A 465 -20.85 -13.81 -32.40
CA ALA A 465 -22.21 -13.28 -32.33
C ALA A 465 -22.45 -12.49 -31.02
N ASN A 466 -23.25 -11.41 -31.11
CA ASN A 466 -23.71 -10.72 -29.93
C ASN A 466 -24.77 -11.56 -29.18
N PRO A 467 -24.52 -12.05 -27.95
CA PRO A 467 -25.45 -12.91 -27.22
C PRO A 467 -26.82 -12.27 -26.99
N GLN A 468 -26.88 -10.94 -26.79
CA GLN A 468 -28.13 -10.23 -26.55
C GLN A 468 -28.96 -10.17 -27.83
N VAL A 469 -28.33 -9.88 -28.98
CA VAL A 469 -29.00 -9.88 -30.29
C VAL A 469 -29.48 -11.30 -30.65
N VAL A 470 -28.63 -12.29 -30.42
CA VAL A 470 -28.98 -13.73 -30.67
C VAL A 470 -30.17 -14.15 -29.80
N ASN A 471 -30.13 -13.79 -28.50
CA ASN A 471 -31.23 -14.12 -27.58
C ASN A 471 -32.55 -13.45 -28.00
N GLY A 472 -32.50 -12.19 -28.40
CA GLY A 472 -33.64 -11.43 -28.93
C GLY A 472 -34.22 -12.09 -30.21
N LEU A 473 -33.35 -12.44 -31.18
CA LEU A 473 -33.76 -13.09 -32.40
C LEU A 473 -34.34 -14.50 -32.17
N LEU A 474 -33.70 -15.29 -31.30
CA LEU A 474 -34.22 -16.61 -30.92
C LEU A 474 -35.57 -16.50 -30.23
N SER A 475 -35.73 -15.55 -29.25
CA SER A 475 -37.00 -15.33 -28.56
C SER A 475 -38.13 -14.95 -29.54
N LYS A 476 -37.83 -14.06 -30.49
CA LYS A 476 -38.78 -13.62 -31.50
C LYS A 476 -39.19 -14.78 -32.42
N LYS A 477 -38.19 -15.48 -33.03
CA LYS A 477 -38.49 -16.58 -33.97
C LYS A 477 -39.15 -17.80 -33.28
N LEU A 478 -38.80 -18.09 -32.01
CA LEU A 478 -39.47 -19.18 -31.28
C LEU A 478 -40.88 -18.83 -30.85
N ALA A 479 -41.23 -17.54 -30.72
CA ALA A 479 -42.59 -17.08 -30.46
C ALA A 479 -43.48 -17.10 -31.74
N GLU A 480 -42.86 -17.05 -32.92
CA GLU A 480 -43.55 -17.13 -34.23
C GLU A 480 -43.82 -18.57 -34.71
N LEU A 481 -43.19 -19.57 -34.07
CA LEU A 481 -43.34 -21.01 -34.31
C LEU A 481 -44.37 -21.63 -33.33
#